data_1eea4a2a7d9a8880c85fc717dc8944ff
#
_entry.id   1eea4a2a7d9a8880c85fc717dc8944ff
#
_cell.length_a   1.000
_cell.length_b   1.000
_cell.length_c   1.000
_cell.angle_alpha   90.00
_cell.angle_beta   90.00
_cell.angle_gamma   90.00
#
_symmetry.space_group_name_H-M   'P 1'
#
loop_
_entity.id
_entity.type
_entity.pdbx_description
1 polymer ?
#
loop_
_entity_poly.entity_id
_entity_poly.type
_entity_poly.pdbx_seq_one_letter_code
_entity_poly.pdbx_strand_id
1 'polypeptide(L)'
;IRLSLVGSEMCIRDRPKASFSDLVKVMAKLREECLWDRSQTHRSLVTYLVEEMGEVIDAIEAGTDDDLVEELGDLLLQVVFHSRIGEQEGRFDINDVVGGIVAKLVARHPYVFSDEEVPEDLDAAWEARKAVAKGRTSSLDGIAHSLSSVARSGKVISRARTRGVGVELADEPITAEETGDQLLTLIARAQASGIDADQALRDRLRDLEGEIRKAECRTS
;
A
#
# COMPACT_ATOMS: atom_id res chain seq x y z
N ILE A 1 -17.75 12.93 -8.44
CA ILE A 1 -17.66 14.40 -8.63
C ILE A 1 -16.17 14.72 -8.58
N ARG A 2 -15.55 14.87 -9.75
CA ARG A 2 -14.23 15.53 -9.78
C ARG A 2 -14.38 16.85 -9.04
N LEU A 3 -13.68 17.02 -7.94
CA LEU A 3 -13.36 18.32 -7.36
C LEU A 3 -12.31 19.01 -8.25
N SER A 4 -12.57 19.07 -9.54
CA SER A 4 -11.92 19.98 -10.41
C SER A 4 -12.48 21.36 -10.05
N LEU A 5 -11.81 22.05 -9.16
CA LEU A 5 -11.92 23.48 -9.07
C LEU A 5 -11.50 24.02 -10.44
N VAL A 6 -12.50 24.34 -11.24
CA VAL A 6 -12.35 25.02 -12.53
C VAL A 6 -11.59 26.31 -12.31
N GLY A 7 -10.40 26.39 -12.90
CA GLY A 7 -9.75 27.66 -13.12
C GLY A 7 -8.25 27.61 -12.82
N SER A 8 -7.47 27.61 -13.89
CA SER A 8 -6.03 27.84 -13.99
C SER A 8 -5.16 26.94 -13.10
N GLU A 9 -4.37 26.13 -13.72
CA GLU A 9 -3.20 25.45 -13.14
C GLU A 9 -2.39 26.45 -12.34
N MET A 10 -2.59 26.47 -11.03
CA MET A 10 -1.86 27.33 -10.13
C MET A 10 -0.53 26.64 -9.84
N CYS A 11 0.56 27.21 -10.37
CA CYS A 11 1.91 26.70 -10.11
C CYS A 11 2.10 26.49 -8.60
N ILE A 12 2.84 25.44 -8.20
CA ILE A 12 3.13 25.12 -6.78
C ILE A 12 3.49 26.38 -5.97
N ARG A 13 4.22 27.33 -6.57
CA ARG A 13 4.67 28.56 -5.91
C ARG A 13 3.54 29.54 -5.58
N ASP A 14 2.42 29.44 -6.25
CA ASP A 14 1.28 30.36 -6.12
C ASP A 14 0.15 29.76 -5.26
N ARG A 15 0.29 28.50 -4.83
CA ARG A 15 -0.70 27.85 -3.96
C ARG A 15 -0.71 28.48 -2.57
N PRO A 16 -1.88 28.70 -1.95
CA PRO A 16 -1.96 29.24 -0.60
C PRO A 16 -1.27 28.29 0.38
N LYS A 17 -0.39 28.87 1.22
CA LYS A 17 0.26 28.09 2.29
C LYS A 17 -0.77 27.74 3.34
N ALA A 18 -1.03 26.47 3.51
CA ALA A 18 -1.88 25.90 4.56
C ALA A 18 -1.08 24.88 5.37
N SER A 19 -1.47 24.66 6.60
CA SER A 19 -0.89 23.65 7.47
C SER A 19 -1.73 22.37 7.45
N PHE A 20 -1.13 21.26 7.89
CA PHE A 20 -1.87 20.01 8.09
C PHE A 20 -3.08 20.18 9.02
N SER A 21 -2.94 21.00 10.07
CA SER A 21 -4.06 21.29 10.99
C SER A 21 -5.21 22.06 10.32
N ASP A 22 -4.93 22.84 9.27
CA ASP A 22 -5.98 23.53 8.53
C ASP A 22 -6.77 22.56 7.66
N LEU A 23 -6.11 21.55 7.04
CA LEU A 23 -6.80 20.47 6.34
C LEU A 23 -7.73 19.69 7.28
N VAL A 24 -7.26 19.36 8.51
CA VAL A 24 -8.09 18.68 9.51
C VAL A 24 -9.34 19.49 9.88
N LYS A 25 -9.19 20.83 10.07
CA LYS A 25 -10.33 21.72 10.35
C LYS A 25 -11.29 21.82 9.17
N VAL A 26 -10.76 21.92 7.95
CA VAL A 26 -11.59 21.95 6.74
C VAL A 26 -12.40 20.67 6.61
N MET A 27 -11.79 19.51 6.80
CA MET A 27 -12.50 18.23 6.77
C MET A 27 -13.56 18.13 7.87
N ALA A 28 -13.27 18.61 9.07
CA ALA A 28 -14.26 18.65 10.16
C ALA A 28 -15.50 19.46 9.74
N LYS A 29 -15.29 20.64 9.14
CA LYS A 29 -16.36 21.51 8.66
C LYS A 29 -17.15 20.86 7.51
N LEU A 30 -16.46 20.26 6.54
CA LEU A 30 -17.10 19.56 5.42
C LEU A 30 -18.00 18.41 5.92
N ARG A 31 -17.53 17.63 6.86
CA ARG A 31 -18.32 16.55 7.46
C ARG A 31 -19.54 17.04 8.26
N GLU A 32 -19.56 18.27 8.70
CA GLU A 32 -20.69 18.90 9.40
C GLU A 32 -21.68 19.56 8.44
N GLU A 33 -21.18 20.28 7.43
CA GLU A 33 -21.98 21.18 6.60
C GLU A 33 -22.28 20.64 5.20
N CYS A 34 -21.38 19.85 4.59
CA CYS A 34 -21.57 19.30 3.25
C CYS A 34 -22.37 17.99 3.30
N LEU A 35 -23.50 17.94 2.59
CA LEU A 35 -24.36 16.77 2.56
C LEU A 35 -23.68 15.53 1.98
N TRP A 36 -22.83 15.71 0.98
CA TRP A 36 -22.09 14.62 0.35
C TRP A 36 -21.03 14.06 1.31
N ASP A 37 -20.13 14.93 1.83
CA ASP A 37 -19.09 14.50 2.76
C ASP A 37 -19.70 13.80 3.99
N ARG A 38 -20.75 14.37 4.56
CA ARG A 38 -21.45 13.81 5.73
C ARG A 38 -22.01 12.41 5.48
N SER A 39 -22.42 12.11 4.25
CA SER A 39 -23.00 10.81 3.90
C SER A 39 -21.95 9.70 3.71
N GLN A 40 -20.65 10.07 3.57
CA GLN A 40 -19.61 9.09 3.30
C GLN A 40 -19.29 8.21 4.51
N THR A 41 -18.91 6.98 4.22
CA THR A 41 -18.46 5.96 5.17
C THR A 41 -17.08 5.45 4.77
N HIS A 42 -16.38 4.75 5.66
CA HIS A 42 -15.13 4.08 5.29
C HIS A 42 -15.28 3.22 4.02
N ARG A 43 -16.42 2.54 3.89
CA ARG A 43 -16.67 1.64 2.75
C ARG A 43 -16.95 2.39 1.45
N SER A 44 -17.70 3.49 1.49
CA SER A 44 -18.01 4.26 0.28
C SER A 44 -16.78 4.95 -0.30
N LEU A 45 -15.79 5.26 0.54
CA LEU A 45 -14.55 5.91 0.14
C LEU A 45 -13.49 4.95 -0.46
N VAL A 46 -13.72 3.62 -0.41
CA VAL A 46 -12.73 2.66 -0.95
C VAL A 46 -12.47 2.88 -2.44
N THR A 47 -13.50 3.21 -3.23
CA THR A 47 -13.35 3.44 -4.67
C THR A 47 -12.43 4.64 -4.92
N TYR A 48 -12.65 5.75 -4.23
CA TYR A 48 -11.81 6.95 -4.34
C TYR A 48 -10.37 6.67 -3.90
N LEU A 49 -10.16 5.96 -2.78
CA LEU A 49 -8.81 5.58 -2.35
C LEU A 49 -8.04 4.78 -3.42
N VAL A 50 -8.74 3.94 -4.20
CA VAL A 50 -8.11 3.18 -5.30
C VAL A 50 -7.83 4.08 -6.49
N GLU A 51 -8.69 5.05 -6.79
CA GLU A 51 -8.49 6.06 -7.82
C GLU A 51 -7.27 6.94 -7.50
N GLU A 52 -7.24 7.57 -6.31
CA GLU A 52 -6.12 8.40 -5.88
C GLU A 52 -4.78 7.64 -5.88
N MET A 53 -4.80 6.36 -5.47
CA MET A 53 -3.60 5.52 -5.56
C MET A 53 -3.13 5.35 -7.00
N GLY A 54 -4.03 5.20 -7.96
CA GLY A 54 -3.72 5.10 -9.39
C GLY A 54 -3.14 6.41 -9.93
N GLU A 55 -3.77 7.53 -9.60
CA GLU A 55 -3.36 8.88 -10.04
C GLU A 55 -1.98 9.27 -9.48
N VAL A 56 -1.69 8.93 -8.21
CA VAL A 56 -0.33 9.07 -7.65
C VAL A 56 0.70 8.24 -8.43
N ILE A 57 0.37 7.01 -8.85
CA ILE A 57 1.29 6.17 -9.63
C ILE A 57 1.54 6.83 -11.00
N ASP A 58 0.49 7.27 -11.69
CA ASP A 58 0.59 7.93 -12.99
C ASP A 58 1.41 9.23 -12.89
N ALA A 59 1.21 10.02 -11.83
CA ALA A 59 1.99 11.23 -11.58
C ALA A 59 3.48 10.94 -11.33
N ILE A 60 3.81 9.86 -10.63
CA ILE A 60 5.20 9.42 -10.40
C ILE A 60 5.85 8.93 -11.70
N GLU A 61 5.13 8.18 -12.53
CA GLU A 61 5.69 7.53 -13.71
C GLU A 61 5.81 8.47 -14.92
N ALA A 62 4.87 9.39 -15.10
CA ALA A 62 4.76 10.21 -16.31
C ALA A 62 4.32 11.68 -16.08
N GLY A 63 4.01 12.07 -14.85
CA GLY A 63 3.52 13.41 -14.51
C GLY A 63 4.62 14.40 -14.20
N THR A 64 4.20 15.61 -13.81
CA THR A 64 5.04 16.70 -13.32
C THR A 64 5.04 16.75 -11.79
N ASP A 65 5.90 17.60 -11.21
CA ASP A 65 5.86 17.87 -9.76
C ASP A 65 4.53 18.49 -9.31
N ASP A 66 3.86 19.25 -10.19
CA ASP A 66 2.55 19.84 -9.91
C ASP A 66 1.47 18.76 -9.83
N ASP A 67 1.47 17.79 -10.75
CA ASP A 67 0.58 16.62 -10.72
C ASP A 67 0.82 15.79 -9.45
N LEU A 68 2.08 15.49 -9.15
CA LEU A 68 2.42 14.69 -7.96
C LEU A 68 2.00 15.39 -6.66
N VAL A 69 2.11 16.71 -6.57
CA VAL A 69 1.65 17.46 -5.38
C VAL A 69 0.14 17.43 -5.26
N GLU A 70 -0.59 17.48 -6.38
CA GLU A 70 -2.05 17.36 -6.41
C GLU A 70 -2.49 15.99 -5.90
N GLU A 71 -1.99 14.93 -6.52
CA GLU A 71 -2.41 13.55 -6.20
C GLU A 71 -1.99 13.10 -4.79
N LEU A 72 -0.82 13.54 -4.31
CA LEU A 72 -0.43 13.33 -2.91
C LEU A 72 -1.36 14.09 -1.95
N GLY A 73 -1.89 15.23 -2.35
CA GLY A 73 -2.91 15.99 -1.60
C GLY A 73 -4.22 15.20 -1.48
N ASP A 74 -4.68 14.58 -2.56
CA ASP A 74 -5.90 13.80 -2.59
C ASP A 74 -5.75 12.47 -1.83
N LEU A 75 -4.59 11.83 -1.93
CA LEU A 75 -4.29 10.68 -1.06
C LEU A 75 -4.23 11.08 0.43
N LEU A 76 -3.67 12.25 0.76
CA LEU A 76 -3.66 12.77 2.14
C LEU A 76 -5.08 13.10 2.62
N LEU A 77 -5.94 13.62 1.73
CA LEU A 77 -7.36 13.85 2.02
C LEU A 77 -8.05 12.55 2.46
N GLN A 78 -7.79 11.41 1.78
CA GLN A 78 -8.36 10.12 2.16
C GLN A 78 -8.00 9.75 3.61
N VAL A 79 -6.74 9.98 4.02
CA VAL A 79 -6.29 9.70 5.39
C VAL A 79 -7.05 10.55 6.41
N VAL A 80 -7.17 11.86 6.16
CA VAL A 80 -7.85 12.80 7.06
C VAL A 80 -9.35 12.52 7.11
N PHE A 81 -9.96 12.20 5.96
CA PHE A 81 -11.38 11.86 5.86
C PHE A 81 -11.72 10.61 6.68
N HIS A 82 -10.97 9.53 6.50
CA HIS A 82 -11.13 8.31 7.28
C HIS A 82 -10.92 8.55 8.79
N SER A 83 -9.94 9.38 9.15
CA SER A 83 -9.69 9.72 10.56
C SER A 83 -10.85 10.50 11.17
N ARG A 84 -11.44 11.45 10.41
CA ARG A 84 -12.61 12.20 10.88
C ARG A 84 -13.87 11.34 11.04
N ILE A 85 -14.08 10.35 10.16
CA ILE A 85 -15.15 9.35 10.35
C ILE A 85 -14.92 8.56 11.64
N GLY A 86 -13.69 8.07 11.86
CA GLY A 86 -13.32 7.34 13.08
C GLY A 86 -13.56 8.15 14.36
N GLU A 87 -13.23 9.43 14.33
CA GLU A 87 -13.44 10.36 15.44
C GLU A 87 -14.95 10.57 15.72
N GLN A 88 -15.76 10.76 14.69
CA GLN A 88 -17.21 10.89 14.81
C GLN A 88 -17.87 9.62 15.40
N GLU A 89 -17.29 8.46 15.13
CA GLU A 89 -17.73 7.18 15.68
C GLU A 89 -17.11 6.85 17.05
N GLY A 90 -16.28 7.74 17.61
CA GLY A 90 -15.63 7.57 18.92
C GLY A 90 -14.60 6.43 18.96
N ARG A 91 -13.98 6.07 17.81
CA ARG A 91 -13.06 4.93 17.70
C ARG A 91 -11.58 5.33 17.70
N PHE A 92 -11.22 6.30 16.92
CA PHE A 92 -9.86 6.84 16.77
C PHE A 92 -9.92 8.20 16.06
N ASP A 93 -8.86 9.01 16.21
CA ASP A 93 -8.70 10.28 15.49
C ASP A 93 -7.41 10.32 14.65
N ILE A 94 -7.13 11.50 14.08
CA ILE A 94 -5.92 11.69 13.26
C ILE A 94 -4.63 11.58 14.08
N ASN A 95 -4.67 11.91 15.39
CA ASN A 95 -3.50 11.82 16.25
C ASN A 95 -3.16 10.36 16.53
N ASP A 96 -4.16 9.49 16.66
CA ASP A 96 -3.94 8.03 16.77
C ASP A 96 -3.25 7.47 15.53
N VAL A 97 -3.67 7.91 14.34
CA VAL A 97 -3.06 7.51 13.07
C VAL A 97 -1.60 7.98 12.98
N VAL A 98 -1.37 9.26 13.27
CA VAL A 98 -0.01 9.86 13.26
C VAL A 98 0.86 9.23 14.34
N GLY A 99 0.37 9.12 15.57
CA GLY A 99 1.09 8.50 16.68
C GLY A 99 1.47 7.04 16.37
N GLY A 100 0.53 6.29 15.81
CA GLY A 100 0.76 4.91 15.42
C GLY A 100 1.85 4.73 14.36
N ILE A 101 1.89 5.60 13.33
CA ILE A 101 2.95 5.51 12.32
C ILE A 101 4.29 6.00 12.85
N VAL A 102 4.34 7.06 13.65
CA VAL A 102 5.56 7.55 14.29
C VAL A 102 6.17 6.48 15.17
N ALA A 103 5.41 5.90 16.11
CA ALA A 103 5.88 4.83 16.98
C ALA A 103 6.42 3.63 16.18
N LYS A 104 5.73 3.26 15.10
CA LYS A 104 6.16 2.19 14.20
C LYS A 104 7.48 2.50 13.50
N LEU A 105 7.67 3.72 13.01
CA LEU A 105 8.90 4.14 12.33
C LEU A 105 10.08 4.15 13.31
N VAL A 106 9.92 4.75 14.49
CA VAL A 106 10.95 4.77 15.53
C VAL A 106 11.37 3.35 15.93
N ALA A 107 10.39 2.49 16.24
CA ALA A 107 10.67 1.12 16.67
C ALA A 107 11.35 0.25 15.58
N ARG A 108 11.19 0.59 14.30
CA ARG A 108 11.80 -0.17 13.18
C ARG A 108 13.15 0.35 12.75
N HIS A 109 13.54 1.55 13.19
CA HIS A 109 14.82 2.18 12.88
C HIS A 109 15.64 2.49 14.15
N PRO A 110 15.88 1.51 15.04
CA PRO A 110 16.58 1.79 16.29
C PRO A 110 18.01 2.30 16.03
N TYR A 111 18.64 1.87 14.94
CA TYR A 111 19.95 2.38 14.48
C TYR A 111 19.93 3.87 14.09
N VAL A 112 18.75 4.51 13.99
CA VAL A 112 18.58 5.97 13.76
C VAL A 112 18.18 6.69 15.04
N PHE A 113 17.40 6.04 15.91
CA PHE A 113 16.78 6.66 17.09
C PHE A 113 17.37 6.17 18.42
N SER A 114 18.34 5.25 18.40
CA SER A 114 19.11 4.78 19.56
C SER A 114 20.55 4.46 19.13
N ASP A 115 21.35 3.92 20.06
CA ASP A 115 22.76 3.55 19.83
C ASP A 115 22.92 2.13 19.22
N GLU A 116 21.89 1.56 18.62
CA GLU A 116 21.95 0.24 17.98
C GLU A 116 22.76 0.32 16.67
N GLU A 117 23.59 -0.68 16.40
CA GLU A 117 24.39 -0.74 15.18
C GLU A 117 23.51 -0.91 13.94
N VAL A 118 23.96 -0.37 12.81
CA VAL A 118 23.27 -0.51 11.52
C VAL A 118 23.36 -1.97 11.06
N PRO A 119 22.24 -2.65 10.78
CA PRO A 119 22.26 -4.02 10.29
C PRO A 119 22.93 -4.14 8.91
N GLU A 120 23.64 -5.24 8.65
CA GLU A 120 24.21 -5.53 7.33
C GLU A 120 23.11 -5.69 6.26
N ASP A 121 22.01 -6.36 6.63
CA ASP A 121 20.81 -6.52 5.78
C ASP A 121 19.63 -5.74 6.40
N LEU A 122 19.38 -4.55 5.86
CA LEU A 122 18.30 -3.66 6.31
C LEU A 122 16.92 -4.24 6.05
N ASP A 123 16.73 -4.92 4.92
CA ASP A 123 15.44 -5.48 4.53
C ASP A 123 15.06 -6.68 5.42
N ALA A 124 16.00 -7.59 5.66
CA ALA A 124 15.80 -8.71 6.58
C ALA A 124 15.53 -8.23 8.01
N ALA A 125 16.31 -7.26 8.50
CA ALA A 125 16.11 -6.68 9.83
C ALA A 125 14.74 -5.97 9.95
N TRP A 126 14.32 -5.25 8.92
CA TRP A 126 13.01 -4.60 8.85
C TRP A 126 11.85 -5.62 8.91
N GLU A 127 11.88 -6.66 8.08
CA GLU A 127 10.81 -7.69 8.09
C GLU A 127 10.82 -8.50 9.40
N ALA A 128 11.98 -8.76 10.00
CA ALA A 128 12.07 -9.42 11.31
C ALA A 128 11.40 -8.57 12.42
N ARG A 129 11.76 -7.28 12.54
CA ARG A 129 11.13 -6.37 13.51
C ARG A 129 9.61 -6.25 13.30
N LYS A 130 9.20 -6.21 12.04
CA LYS A 130 7.78 -6.15 11.66
C LYS A 130 7.03 -7.44 11.99
N ALA A 131 7.67 -8.60 11.88
CA ALA A 131 7.09 -9.87 12.25
C ALA A 131 6.86 -9.96 13.77
N VAL A 132 7.88 -9.60 14.56
CA VAL A 132 7.80 -9.55 16.02
C VAL A 132 6.71 -8.58 16.48
N ALA A 133 6.71 -7.33 15.99
CA ALA A 133 5.74 -6.31 16.39
C ALA A 133 4.28 -6.68 16.09
N LYS A 134 4.04 -7.57 15.12
CA LYS A 134 2.70 -8.02 14.72
C LYS A 134 2.35 -9.42 15.20
N GLY A 135 3.22 -10.10 15.95
CA GLY A 135 3.02 -11.47 16.41
C GLY A 135 2.78 -12.45 15.26
N ARG A 136 3.47 -12.27 14.13
CA ARG A 136 3.26 -13.13 12.94
C ARG A 136 3.84 -14.50 13.15
N THR A 137 3.01 -15.51 12.98
CA THR A 137 3.39 -16.93 13.07
C THR A 137 3.71 -17.52 11.70
N SER A 138 3.04 -17.05 10.64
CA SER A 138 3.29 -17.45 9.25
C SER A 138 3.94 -16.32 8.43
N SER A 139 4.72 -16.69 7.42
CA SER A 139 5.23 -15.77 6.41
C SER A 139 4.09 -15.07 5.64
N LEU A 140 2.92 -15.68 5.58
CA LEU A 140 1.74 -15.18 4.87
C LEU A 140 0.94 -14.15 5.68
N ASP A 141 1.17 -14.03 6.99
CA ASP A 141 0.38 -13.17 7.86
C ASP A 141 0.45 -11.69 7.47
N GLY A 142 -0.73 -11.06 7.32
CA GLY A 142 -0.87 -9.64 7.04
C GLY A 142 -0.43 -9.22 5.63
N ILE A 143 -0.44 -10.15 4.66
CA ILE A 143 -0.41 -9.81 3.23
C ILE A 143 -1.83 -9.41 2.82
N ALA A 144 -1.98 -8.18 2.29
CA ALA A 144 -3.30 -7.69 1.90
C ALA A 144 -3.89 -8.52 0.75
N HIS A 145 -5.17 -8.87 0.88
CA HIS A 145 -5.88 -9.63 -0.15
C HIS A 145 -6.27 -8.78 -1.36
N SER A 146 -6.34 -7.46 -1.20
CA SER A 146 -6.68 -6.48 -2.26
C SER A 146 -5.53 -6.14 -3.20
N LEU A 147 -4.31 -6.64 -2.95
CA LEU A 147 -3.21 -6.49 -3.90
C LEU A 147 -3.53 -7.18 -5.22
N SER A 148 -3.00 -6.62 -6.33
CA SER A 148 -3.02 -7.35 -7.61
C SER A 148 -2.35 -8.71 -7.46
N SER A 149 -2.72 -9.68 -8.31
CA SER A 149 -2.16 -11.04 -8.25
C SER A 149 -0.63 -11.04 -8.37
N VAL A 150 -0.08 -10.20 -9.25
CA VAL A 150 1.38 -10.05 -9.44
C VAL A 150 2.03 -9.47 -8.18
N ALA A 151 1.52 -8.35 -7.64
CA ALA A 151 2.08 -7.74 -6.45
C ALA A 151 1.96 -8.66 -5.22
N ARG A 152 0.83 -9.39 -5.10
CA ARG A 152 0.64 -10.37 -4.03
C ARG A 152 1.61 -11.54 -4.16
N SER A 153 1.80 -12.08 -5.38
CA SER A 153 2.76 -13.15 -5.65
C SER A 153 4.18 -12.75 -5.25
N GLY A 154 4.62 -11.57 -5.68
CA GLY A 154 5.93 -11.03 -5.28
C GLY A 154 6.08 -10.93 -3.77
N LYS A 155 5.04 -10.49 -3.05
CA LYS A 155 5.06 -10.38 -1.59
C LYS A 155 5.11 -11.74 -0.89
N VAL A 156 4.36 -12.73 -1.37
CA VAL A 156 4.35 -14.12 -0.85
C VAL A 156 5.73 -14.75 -1.04
N ILE A 157 6.28 -14.67 -2.26
CA ILE A 157 7.59 -15.23 -2.61
C ILE A 157 8.71 -14.57 -1.77
N SER A 158 8.76 -13.24 -1.73
CA SER A 158 9.75 -12.50 -0.95
C SER A 158 9.75 -12.94 0.52
N ARG A 159 8.58 -13.07 1.14
CA ARG A 159 8.48 -13.47 2.55
C ARG A 159 8.82 -14.94 2.79
N ALA A 160 8.45 -15.83 1.89
CA ALA A 160 8.84 -17.23 1.99
C ALA A 160 10.36 -17.38 1.94
N ARG A 161 11.03 -16.63 1.03
CA ARG A 161 12.50 -16.59 0.94
C ARG A 161 13.14 -16.02 2.21
N THR A 162 12.71 -14.85 2.66
CA THR A 162 13.26 -14.19 3.86
C THR A 162 13.13 -15.07 5.11
N ARG A 163 12.11 -15.89 5.20
CA ARG A 163 11.91 -16.84 6.32
C ARG A 163 12.51 -18.23 6.10
N GLY A 164 13.17 -18.46 4.98
CA GLY A 164 13.77 -19.76 4.66
C GLY A 164 12.75 -20.88 4.57
N VAL A 165 11.51 -20.60 4.13
CA VAL A 165 10.47 -21.62 3.98
C VAL A 165 10.87 -22.58 2.86
N GLY A 166 10.89 -23.87 3.14
CA GLY A 166 11.30 -24.93 2.20
C GLY A 166 10.25 -25.19 1.11
N VAL A 167 10.12 -24.26 0.16
CA VAL A 167 9.33 -24.40 -1.08
C VAL A 167 10.23 -24.15 -2.29
N GLU A 168 10.01 -24.87 -3.37
CA GLU A 168 10.75 -24.65 -4.62
C GLU A 168 10.27 -23.36 -5.29
N LEU A 169 11.20 -22.43 -5.47
CA LEU A 169 10.97 -21.15 -6.15
C LEU A 169 12.15 -20.87 -7.06
N ALA A 170 11.86 -20.56 -8.35
CA ALA A 170 12.87 -20.14 -9.31
C ALA A 170 13.66 -18.94 -8.77
N ASP A 171 14.97 -18.94 -8.89
CA ASP A 171 15.89 -17.92 -8.37
C ASP A 171 16.90 -17.44 -9.42
N GLU A 172 16.80 -17.92 -10.65
CA GLU A 172 17.64 -17.49 -11.75
C GLU A 172 17.46 -15.99 -12.00
N PRO A 173 18.56 -15.23 -12.14
CA PRO A 173 18.49 -13.81 -12.43
C PRO A 173 17.72 -13.52 -13.74
N ILE A 174 16.91 -12.49 -13.72
CA ILE A 174 16.15 -12.00 -14.87
C ILE A 174 16.17 -10.46 -14.88
N THR A 175 16.19 -9.86 -16.06
CA THR A 175 16.13 -8.41 -16.22
C THR A 175 14.68 -7.89 -16.15
N ALA A 176 14.51 -6.57 -15.94
CA ALA A 176 13.19 -5.94 -15.99
C ALA A 176 12.55 -6.06 -17.38
N GLU A 177 13.33 -5.90 -18.46
CA GLU A 177 12.89 -6.02 -19.84
C GLU A 177 12.40 -7.45 -20.13
N GLU A 178 13.21 -8.46 -19.83
CA GLU A 178 12.83 -9.87 -19.98
C GLU A 178 11.58 -10.23 -19.16
N THR A 179 11.46 -9.69 -17.95
CA THR A 179 10.27 -9.90 -17.10
C THR A 179 9.02 -9.36 -17.78
N GLY A 180 9.08 -8.13 -18.32
CA GLY A 180 7.98 -7.51 -19.05
C GLY A 180 7.59 -8.32 -20.29
N ASP A 181 8.56 -8.69 -21.12
CA ASP A 181 8.35 -9.46 -22.34
C ASP A 181 7.75 -10.84 -22.09
N GLN A 182 8.25 -11.55 -21.08
CA GLN A 182 7.73 -12.86 -20.70
C GLN A 182 6.31 -12.80 -20.18
N LEU A 183 6.00 -11.80 -19.34
CA LEU A 183 4.65 -11.58 -18.82
C LEU A 183 3.68 -11.25 -19.94
N LEU A 184 4.01 -10.31 -20.84
CA LEU A 184 3.17 -9.96 -21.99
C LEU A 184 2.95 -11.16 -22.90
N THR A 185 4.01 -11.93 -23.20
CA THR A 185 3.92 -13.13 -24.02
C THR A 185 2.99 -14.17 -23.40
N LEU A 186 3.12 -14.40 -22.08
CA LEU A 186 2.27 -15.35 -21.36
C LEU A 186 0.79 -14.90 -21.38
N ILE A 187 0.54 -13.62 -21.13
CA ILE A 187 -0.82 -13.05 -21.14
C ILE A 187 -1.45 -13.18 -22.53
N ALA A 188 -0.69 -12.86 -23.61
CA ALA A 188 -1.17 -12.98 -24.99
C ALA A 188 -1.53 -14.43 -25.35
N ARG A 189 -0.70 -15.40 -24.93
CA ARG A 189 -0.97 -16.84 -25.15
C ARG A 189 -2.18 -17.32 -24.36
N ALA A 190 -2.32 -16.88 -23.12
CA ALA A 190 -3.48 -17.18 -22.28
C ALA A 190 -4.76 -16.65 -22.92
N GLN A 191 -4.76 -15.38 -23.34
CA GLN A 191 -5.88 -14.75 -24.03
C GLN A 191 -6.28 -15.49 -25.32
N ALA A 192 -5.30 -15.87 -26.16
CA ALA A 192 -5.54 -16.64 -27.37
C ALA A 192 -6.11 -18.05 -27.10
N SER A 193 -5.89 -18.57 -25.88
CA SER A 193 -6.40 -19.87 -25.43
C SER A 193 -7.72 -19.75 -24.62
N GLY A 194 -8.30 -18.54 -24.49
CA GLY A 194 -9.49 -18.29 -23.69
C GLY A 194 -9.27 -18.41 -22.19
N ILE A 195 -8.03 -18.25 -21.72
CA ILE A 195 -7.66 -18.34 -20.31
C ILE A 195 -7.53 -16.92 -19.72
N ASP A 196 -8.17 -16.69 -18.59
CA ASP A 196 -7.91 -15.50 -17.75
C ASP A 196 -6.58 -15.70 -17.01
N ALA A 197 -5.54 -14.97 -17.43
CA ALA A 197 -4.21 -15.10 -16.87
C ALA A 197 -4.14 -14.65 -15.41
N ASP A 198 -4.91 -13.62 -15.01
CA ASP A 198 -4.94 -13.13 -13.64
C ASP A 198 -5.64 -14.14 -12.71
N GLN A 199 -6.76 -14.74 -13.17
CA GLN A 199 -7.42 -15.81 -12.41
C GLN A 199 -6.50 -17.04 -12.27
N ALA A 200 -5.82 -17.44 -13.32
CA ALA A 200 -4.89 -18.57 -13.30
C ALA A 200 -3.74 -18.33 -12.30
N LEU A 201 -3.20 -17.10 -12.27
CA LEU A 201 -2.18 -16.73 -11.30
C LEU A 201 -2.71 -16.74 -9.87
N ARG A 202 -3.92 -16.23 -9.62
CA ARG A 202 -4.56 -16.28 -8.31
C ARG A 202 -4.76 -17.73 -7.81
N ASP A 203 -5.15 -18.62 -8.72
CA ASP A 203 -5.35 -20.03 -8.38
C ASP A 203 -4.03 -20.69 -8.00
N ARG A 204 -3.00 -20.53 -8.82
CA ARG A 204 -1.66 -21.08 -8.53
C ARG A 204 -1.04 -20.47 -7.28
N LEU A 205 -1.29 -19.17 -7.02
CA LEU A 205 -0.83 -18.51 -5.81
C LEU A 205 -1.46 -19.12 -4.54
N ARG A 206 -2.75 -19.48 -4.59
CA ARG A 206 -3.41 -20.18 -3.47
C ARG A 206 -2.78 -21.54 -3.19
N ASP A 207 -2.39 -22.26 -4.25
CA ASP A 207 -1.68 -23.55 -4.09
C ASP A 207 -0.34 -23.34 -3.41
N LEU A 208 0.45 -22.36 -3.88
CA LEU A 208 1.74 -22.01 -3.27
C LEU A 208 1.59 -21.58 -1.81
N GLU A 209 0.58 -20.78 -1.46
CA GLU A 209 0.29 -20.41 -0.09
C GLU A 209 -0.03 -21.66 0.76
N GLY A 210 -0.71 -22.66 0.19
CA GLY A 210 -0.95 -23.95 0.83
C GLY A 210 0.34 -24.77 1.05
N GLU A 211 1.24 -24.76 0.06
CA GLU A 211 2.56 -25.40 0.17
C GLU A 211 3.41 -24.76 1.28
N ILE A 212 3.45 -23.42 1.32
CA ILE A 212 4.15 -22.62 2.35
C ILE A 212 3.64 -23.00 3.75
N ARG A 213 2.32 -22.98 3.98
CA ARG A 213 1.75 -23.33 5.28
C ARG A 213 2.12 -24.76 5.71
N LYS A 214 2.10 -25.71 4.78
CA LYS A 214 2.52 -27.10 5.06
C LYS A 214 4.01 -27.20 5.40
N ALA A 215 4.86 -26.41 4.74
CA ALA A 215 6.29 -26.38 5.01
C ALA A 215 6.56 -25.77 6.40
N GLU A 216 5.90 -24.66 6.73
CA GLU A 216 6.01 -24.00 8.05
C GLU A 216 5.59 -24.94 9.19
N CYS A 217 4.50 -25.69 9.03
CA CYS A 217 4.06 -26.67 10.02
C CYS A 217 5.03 -27.85 10.25
N ARG A 218 5.94 -28.11 9.30
CA ARG A 218 6.95 -29.19 9.43
C ARG A 218 8.21 -28.74 10.15
N THR A 219 8.42 -27.43 10.23
CA THR A 219 9.62 -26.81 10.81
C THR A 219 9.38 -26.27 12.23
N SER A 220 8.12 -26.22 12.67
CA SER A 220 7.68 -25.84 14.03
C SER A 220 7.58 -27.06 14.93
#